data_6f9c41422809432fb8e4243b41e60cb0
#
_entry.id   6f9c41422809432fb8e4243b41e60cb0
#
_cell.length_a   1.000
_cell.length_b   1.000
_cell.length_c   1.000
_cell.angle_alpha   90.00
_cell.angle_beta   90.00
_cell.angle_gamma   90.00
#
_symmetry.space_group_name_H-M   'P 1'
#
loop_
_entity.id
_entity.type
_entity.pdbx_description
1 polymer ?
#
loop_
_entity_poly.entity_id
_entity_poly.type
_entity_poly.pdbx_seq_one_letter_code
_entity_poly.pdbx_strand_id
1 'polypeptide(L)'
;IGVADRVYMLQYATYAVISPEGCASILWKSADKAAEAAAAMGVTSERLFALGLIDAIIEEPLGGAHRDFAGATESLRRQLSSTLAELMALDPDTLVLRRRARFENFGHFVEK
;
A
#
# COMPACT_ATOMS: atom_id res chain seq x y z
N ILE A 1 -2.23 6.86 7.37
CA ILE A 1 -2.70 6.57 6.00
C ILE A 1 -3.40 5.20 5.94
N GLY A 2 -2.83 4.16 6.49
CA GLY A 2 -3.36 2.79 6.42
C GLY A 2 -4.62 2.49 7.25
N VAL A 3 -5.29 3.47 7.85
CA VAL A 3 -6.47 3.27 8.72
C VAL A 3 -7.81 3.27 7.98
N ALA A 4 -7.80 3.27 6.66
CA ALA A 4 -8.99 3.27 5.82
C ALA A 4 -9.62 1.88 5.66
N ASP A 5 -10.85 1.83 5.13
CA ASP A 5 -11.54 0.56 4.78
C ASP A 5 -10.88 -0.14 3.59
N ARG A 6 -10.29 0.63 2.68
CA ARG A 6 -9.47 0.16 1.54
C ARG A 6 -8.23 1.00 1.41
N VAL A 7 -7.12 0.38 1.06
CA VAL A 7 -5.83 1.04 0.80
C VAL A 7 -5.31 0.56 -0.55
N TYR A 8 -5.05 1.49 -1.44
CA TYR A 8 -4.52 1.23 -2.78
C TYR A 8 -3.18 1.90 -2.97
N MET A 9 -2.35 1.34 -3.82
CA MET A 9 -1.10 1.96 -4.25
C MET A 9 -1.05 2.05 -5.76
N LEU A 10 -0.49 3.13 -6.27
CA LEU A 10 -0.05 3.18 -7.66
C LEU A 10 1.07 2.18 -7.88
N GLN A 11 1.16 1.63 -9.07
CA GLN A 11 2.09 0.53 -9.41
C GLN A 11 3.55 0.82 -9.03
N TYR A 12 4.02 2.03 -9.32
CA TYR A 12 5.41 2.43 -9.06
C TYR A 12 5.58 3.29 -7.79
N ALA A 13 4.53 3.38 -6.97
CA ALA A 13 4.61 4.10 -5.69
C ALA A 13 5.40 3.31 -4.64
N THR A 14 5.92 4.04 -3.67
CA THR A 14 6.54 3.47 -2.46
C THR A 14 5.77 3.88 -1.22
N TYR A 15 5.69 3.00 -0.25
CA TYR A 15 5.02 3.25 1.03
C TYR A 15 5.96 2.88 2.18
N ALA A 16 6.53 3.89 2.82
CA ALA A 16 7.48 3.72 3.91
C ALA A 16 7.38 4.89 4.90
N VAL A 17 7.75 4.65 6.14
CA VAL A 17 7.80 5.68 7.21
C VAL A 17 9.15 6.40 7.23
N ILE A 18 10.18 5.82 6.61
CA ILE A 18 11.56 6.33 6.59
C ILE A 18 12.20 5.97 5.25
N SER A 19 13.18 6.75 4.80
CA SER A 19 13.94 6.40 3.61
C SER A 19 14.85 5.19 3.84
N PRO A 20 15.20 4.44 2.79
CA PRO A 20 16.15 3.31 2.90
C PRO A 20 17.50 3.74 3.50
N GLU A 21 18.01 4.92 3.16
CA GLU A 21 19.24 5.48 3.71
C GLU A 21 19.11 5.75 5.21
N GLY A 22 17.97 6.31 5.64
CA GLY A 22 17.67 6.54 7.06
C GLY A 22 17.60 5.23 7.82
N CYS A 23 16.89 4.23 7.28
CA CYS A 23 16.81 2.89 7.85
C CYS A 23 18.20 2.24 7.97
N ALA A 24 19.01 2.30 6.90
CA ALA A 24 20.36 1.76 6.89
C ALA A 24 21.24 2.43 7.94
N SER A 25 21.16 3.75 8.07
CA SER A 25 21.93 4.50 9.07
C SER A 25 21.60 4.08 10.50
N ILE A 26 20.32 3.81 10.78
CA ILE A 26 19.89 3.37 12.11
C ILE A 26 20.34 1.93 12.40
N LEU A 27 20.10 1.00 11.46
CA LEU A 27 20.31 -0.44 11.69
C LEU A 27 21.79 -0.87 11.52
N TRP A 28 22.46 -0.33 10.49
CA TRP A 28 23.84 -0.71 10.14
C TRP A 28 24.88 0.38 10.38
N LYS A 29 24.46 1.56 10.85
CA LYS A 29 25.31 2.72 11.09
C LYS A 29 26.07 3.19 9.81
N SER A 30 25.52 2.87 8.63
CA SER A 30 26.06 3.25 7.33
C SER A 30 24.94 3.41 6.31
N ALA A 31 24.92 4.54 5.60
CA ALA A 31 23.99 4.78 4.49
C ALA A 31 24.29 3.92 3.25
N ASP A 32 25.49 3.35 3.14
CA ASP A 32 25.90 2.51 2.02
C ASP A 32 25.06 1.22 1.90
N LYS A 33 24.37 0.85 2.99
CA LYS A 33 23.44 -0.29 3.06
C LYS A 33 21.99 0.05 2.62
N ALA A 34 21.79 1.19 1.96
CA ALA A 34 20.45 1.61 1.54
C ALA A 34 19.73 0.59 0.64
N ALA A 35 20.45 -0.08 -0.26
CA ALA A 35 19.87 -1.10 -1.13
C ALA A 35 19.36 -2.33 -0.35
N GLU A 36 20.13 -2.79 0.64
CA GLU A 36 19.74 -3.89 1.54
C GLU A 36 18.54 -3.48 2.41
N ALA A 37 18.56 -2.25 2.92
CA ALA A 37 17.46 -1.68 3.68
C ALA A 37 16.18 -1.60 2.85
N ALA A 38 16.22 -1.10 1.62
CA ALA A 38 15.07 -1.02 0.72
C ALA A 38 14.45 -2.39 0.45
N ALA A 39 15.28 -3.40 0.20
CA ALA A 39 14.82 -4.77 -0.01
C ALA A 39 14.15 -5.35 1.25
N ALA A 40 14.76 -5.14 2.43
CA ALA A 40 14.23 -5.62 3.70
C ALA A 40 12.92 -4.92 4.12
N MET A 41 12.80 -3.62 3.85
CA MET A 41 11.60 -2.83 4.17
C MET A 41 10.38 -3.23 3.35
N GLY A 42 10.58 -3.77 2.13
CA GLY A 42 9.48 -4.24 1.29
C GLY A 42 8.48 -3.14 0.92
N VAL A 43 8.96 -1.97 0.52
CA VAL A 43 8.18 -0.73 0.35
C VAL A 43 7.42 -0.63 -0.97
N THR A 44 7.58 -1.60 -1.89
CA THR A 44 6.93 -1.57 -3.21
C THR A 44 5.48 -2.04 -3.15
N SER A 45 4.67 -1.58 -4.09
CA SER A 45 3.26 -1.98 -4.21
C SER A 45 3.07 -3.49 -4.28
N GLU A 46 3.90 -4.19 -5.07
CA GLU A 46 3.85 -5.64 -5.23
C GLU A 46 4.13 -6.39 -3.91
N ARG A 47 5.16 -5.93 -3.17
CA ARG A 47 5.52 -6.55 -1.90
C ARG A 47 4.45 -6.33 -0.85
N LEU A 48 3.90 -5.11 -0.76
CA LEU A 48 2.83 -4.79 0.18
C LEU A 48 1.52 -5.49 -0.15
N PHE A 49 1.22 -5.68 -1.43
CA PHE A 49 0.09 -6.48 -1.87
C PHE A 49 0.26 -7.96 -1.47
N ALA A 50 1.43 -8.54 -1.71
CA ALA A 50 1.75 -9.92 -1.32
C ALA A 50 1.67 -10.14 0.20
N LEU A 51 1.95 -9.11 1.00
CA LEU A 51 1.82 -9.13 2.46
C LEU A 51 0.39 -8.86 2.96
N GLY A 52 -0.55 -8.55 2.07
CA GLY A 52 -1.94 -8.21 2.44
C GLY A 52 -2.10 -6.86 3.12
N LEU A 53 -1.13 -5.96 3.00
CA LEU A 53 -1.15 -4.62 3.61
C LEU A 53 -1.92 -3.61 2.78
N ILE A 54 -2.04 -3.84 1.48
CA ILE A 54 -2.88 -3.06 0.55
C ILE A 54 -3.88 -3.98 -0.16
N ASP A 55 -5.01 -3.42 -0.59
CA ASP A 55 -6.12 -4.16 -1.17
C ASP A 55 -5.97 -4.36 -2.69
N ALA A 56 -5.34 -3.42 -3.39
CA ALA A 56 -5.02 -3.55 -4.81
C ALA A 56 -3.90 -2.59 -5.25
N ILE A 57 -3.35 -2.89 -6.40
CA ILE A 57 -2.40 -2.05 -7.13
C ILE A 57 -3.16 -1.38 -8.27
N ILE A 58 -3.04 -0.07 -8.38
CA ILE A 58 -3.58 0.70 -9.50
C ILE A 58 -2.50 0.79 -10.57
N GLU A 59 -2.75 0.19 -11.72
CA GLU A 59 -1.82 0.22 -12.84
C GLU A 59 -1.60 1.64 -13.35
N GLU A 60 -0.34 1.94 -13.62
CA GLU A 60 0.07 3.20 -14.22
C GLU A 60 0.29 3.05 -15.73
N PRO A 61 0.05 4.10 -16.50
CA PRO A 61 0.38 4.12 -17.93
C PRO A 61 1.87 3.81 -18.16
N LEU A 62 2.19 3.32 -19.35
CA LEU A 62 3.57 3.07 -19.74
C LEU A 62 4.45 4.33 -19.60
N GLY A 63 5.49 4.24 -18.81
CA GLY A 63 6.37 5.35 -18.47
C GLY A 63 5.96 6.13 -17.21
N GLY A 64 4.90 5.71 -16.50
CA GLY A 64 4.43 6.27 -15.23
C GLY A 64 3.33 7.34 -15.37
N ALA A 65 2.67 7.64 -14.26
CA ALA A 65 1.53 8.55 -14.19
C ALA A 65 1.82 9.97 -14.72
N HIS A 66 3.06 10.43 -14.61
CA HIS A 66 3.49 11.76 -15.08
C HIS A 66 3.60 11.85 -16.61
N ARG A 67 3.69 10.73 -17.31
CA ARG A 67 3.74 10.66 -18.78
C ARG A 67 2.38 10.71 -19.43
N ASP A 68 1.39 10.11 -18.79
CA ASP A 68 -0.01 10.12 -19.24
C ASP A 68 -0.91 10.37 -18.02
N PHE A 69 -1.06 11.64 -17.70
CA PHE A 69 -1.90 12.08 -16.59
C PHE A 69 -3.37 11.69 -16.78
N ALA A 70 -3.87 11.75 -17.99
CA ALA A 70 -5.27 11.43 -18.32
C ALA A 70 -5.55 9.93 -18.08
N GLY A 71 -4.69 9.04 -18.59
CA GLY A 71 -4.80 7.60 -18.39
C GLY A 71 -4.67 7.20 -16.91
N ALA A 72 -3.71 7.79 -16.21
CA ALA A 72 -3.54 7.57 -14.78
C ALA A 72 -4.76 8.02 -13.96
N THR A 73 -5.31 9.21 -14.28
CA THR A 73 -6.52 9.74 -13.63
C THR A 73 -7.73 8.84 -13.88
N GLU A 74 -7.89 8.32 -15.08
CA GLU A 74 -9.00 7.44 -15.43
C GLU A 74 -8.90 6.07 -14.70
N SER A 75 -7.70 5.51 -14.59
CA SER A 75 -7.46 4.29 -13.82
C SER A 75 -7.81 4.49 -12.34
N LEU A 76 -7.36 5.58 -11.75
CA LEU A 76 -7.67 5.98 -10.39
C LEU A 76 -9.18 6.20 -10.19
N ARG A 77 -9.82 6.97 -11.09
CA ARG A 77 -11.26 7.24 -11.04
C ARG A 77 -12.08 5.95 -11.04
N ARG A 78 -11.77 5.01 -11.94
CA ARG A 78 -12.48 3.72 -12.01
C ARG A 78 -12.36 2.94 -10.71
N GLN A 79 -11.15 2.83 -10.17
CA GLN A 79 -10.92 2.11 -8.91
C GLN A 79 -11.68 2.75 -7.74
N LEU A 80 -11.57 4.07 -7.58
CA LEU A 80 -12.24 4.79 -6.49
C LEU A 80 -13.76 4.72 -6.61
N SER A 81 -14.32 4.91 -7.82
CA SER A 81 -15.78 4.85 -8.03
C SER A 81 -16.35 3.46 -7.74
N SER A 82 -15.68 2.41 -8.20
CA SER A 82 -16.08 1.02 -7.92
C SER A 82 -16.05 0.70 -6.42
N THR A 83 -14.96 1.07 -5.77
CA THR A 83 -14.79 0.86 -4.33
C THR A 83 -15.81 1.65 -3.50
N LEU A 84 -16.04 2.91 -3.87
CA LEU A 84 -17.02 3.73 -3.18
C LEU A 84 -18.42 3.13 -3.28
N ALA A 85 -18.83 2.66 -4.46
CA ALA A 85 -20.11 2.00 -4.64
C ALA A 85 -20.23 0.72 -3.79
N GLU A 86 -19.16 -0.09 -3.71
CA GLU A 86 -19.10 -1.28 -2.84
C GLU A 86 -19.28 -0.90 -1.36
N LEU A 87 -18.54 0.08 -0.89
CA LEU A 87 -18.55 0.47 0.52
C LEU A 87 -19.86 1.16 0.93
N MET A 88 -20.44 1.96 0.04
CA MET A 88 -21.75 2.61 0.27
C MET A 88 -22.91 1.62 0.36
N ALA A 89 -22.77 0.42 -0.18
CA ALA A 89 -23.77 -0.65 -0.03
C ALA A 89 -23.77 -1.31 1.36
N LEU A 90 -22.75 -1.01 2.19
CA LEU A 90 -22.62 -1.53 3.55
C LEU A 90 -23.15 -0.52 4.56
N ASP A 91 -23.74 -1.03 5.65
CA ASP A 91 -24.09 -0.18 6.78
C ASP A 91 -22.83 0.28 7.57
N PRO A 92 -22.89 1.40 8.29
CA PRO A 92 -21.75 1.96 9.01
C PRO A 92 -21.14 1.00 10.05
N ASP A 93 -21.96 0.24 10.76
CA ASP A 93 -21.48 -0.68 11.80
C ASP A 93 -20.69 -1.84 11.16
N THR A 94 -21.17 -2.37 10.05
CA THR A 94 -20.45 -3.38 9.26
C THR A 94 -19.11 -2.85 8.74
N LEU A 95 -19.04 -1.59 8.28
CA LEU A 95 -17.79 -0.98 7.86
C LEU A 95 -16.78 -0.92 9.00
N VAL A 96 -17.19 -0.46 10.17
CA VAL A 96 -16.32 -0.38 11.36
C VAL A 96 -15.83 -1.76 11.79
N LEU A 97 -16.71 -2.75 11.84
CA LEU A 97 -16.35 -4.12 12.20
C LEU A 97 -15.34 -4.74 11.21
N ARG A 98 -15.57 -4.57 9.91
CA ARG A 98 -14.64 -5.07 8.87
C ARG A 98 -13.28 -4.39 8.96
N ARG A 99 -13.25 -3.09 9.17
CA ARG A 99 -12.00 -2.33 9.34
C ARG A 99 -11.23 -2.83 10.57
N ARG A 100 -11.90 -3.01 11.69
CA ARG A 100 -11.29 -3.57 12.90
C ARG A 100 -10.71 -4.96 12.66
N ALA A 101 -11.49 -5.87 12.10
CA ALA A 101 -11.05 -7.21 11.77
C ALA A 101 -9.83 -7.22 10.83
N ARG A 102 -9.77 -6.27 9.87
CA ARG A 102 -8.60 -6.10 9.00
C ARG A 102 -7.33 -5.85 9.79
N PHE A 103 -7.36 -4.93 10.77
CA PHE A 103 -6.17 -4.63 11.57
C PHE A 103 -5.77 -5.78 12.49
N GLU A 104 -6.74 -6.48 13.06
CA GLU A 104 -6.51 -7.65 13.91
C GLU A 104 -5.87 -8.82 13.14
N ASN A 105 -6.09 -8.89 11.82
CA ASN A 105 -5.55 -9.95 10.95
C ASN A 105 -4.24 -9.58 10.25
N PHE A 106 -3.64 -8.41 10.52
CA PHE A 106 -2.35 -8.10 9.94
C PHE A 106 -1.22 -8.94 10.57
N GLY A 107 -0.36 -9.47 9.70
CA GLY A 107 0.79 -10.29 10.09
C GLY A 107 0.48 -11.79 10.14
N HIS A 108 1.52 -12.58 9.95
CA HIS A 108 1.48 -14.02 10.07
C HIS A 108 2.26 -14.44 11.33
N PHE A 109 1.60 -15.06 12.27
CA PHE A 109 2.24 -15.63 13.45
C PHE A 109 1.76 -17.06 13.65
N VAL A 110 2.62 -17.87 14.26
CA VAL A 110 2.29 -19.23 14.69
C VAL A 110 2.40 -19.26 16.20
N GLU A 111 1.30 -19.57 16.88
CA GLU A 111 1.36 -19.89 18.30
C GLU A 111 2.17 -21.17 18.49
N LYS A 112 3.17 -21.11 19.40
CA LYS A 112 3.97 -22.27 19.78
C LYS A 112 3.34 -23.00 20.95
#